data_987a1deeae7ace2fa156154c978d890f
#
_entry.id   987a1deeae7ace2fa156154c978d890f
#
_cell.length_a   1.000
_cell.length_b   1.000
_cell.length_c   1.000
_cell.angle_alpha   90.00
_cell.angle_beta   90.00
_cell.angle_gamma   90.00
#
_symmetry.space_group_name_H-M   'P 1'
#
loop_
_entity.id
_entity.type
_entity.pdbx_description
1 polymer ?
#
loop_
_entity_poly.entity_id
_entity_poly.type
_entity_poly.pdbx_seq_one_letter_code
_entity_poly.pdbx_strand_id
1 'polypeptide(L)'
;VVLAALRTVAALVGVVIFVLLAAPVGLVWTVLTGRPRFLYFLGGLGIAIGFRLAGIRVEIRGQEHMRPAAVYAANHASNLEPPAVFYALRSLFPHVAVLYKAELRKLPLLVWVFDAAGFVPLERSNPGQSLPAVNRAAEALAAGKSFIVFPEGTRSKTGELLPFKKGGFVMAIQAQAPIVPVAVSGARAAMRRGSVLIWPATIVVEYAPAVSTAGCTFTERDGLIRQVREAIASRLPPSA
;
A
#
# COMPACT_ATOMS: atom_id res chain seq x y z
N VAL A 1 -22.71 -8.36 15.69
CA VAL A 1 -22.63 -6.90 15.41
C VAL A 1 -21.99 -6.19 16.58
N VAL A 2 -22.50 -6.30 17.83
CA VAL A 2 -22.00 -5.59 19.03
C VAL A 2 -20.47 -5.83 19.24
N LEU A 3 -20.02 -7.08 19.22
CA LEU A 3 -18.59 -7.39 19.39
C LEU A 3 -17.71 -6.79 18.28
N ALA A 4 -18.20 -6.78 17.03
CA ALA A 4 -17.48 -6.14 15.94
C ALA A 4 -17.40 -4.61 16.12
N ALA A 5 -18.49 -3.99 16.59
CA ALA A 5 -18.50 -2.55 16.91
C ALA A 5 -17.51 -2.23 18.03
N LEU A 6 -17.51 -2.99 19.13
CA LEU A 6 -16.56 -2.80 20.24
C LEU A 6 -15.10 -2.93 19.78
N ARG A 7 -14.78 -3.95 18.99
CA ARG A 7 -13.44 -4.14 18.42
C ARG A 7 -13.05 -3.01 17.47
N THR A 8 -13.99 -2.55 16.64
CA THR A 8 -13.74 -1.42 15.75
C THR A 8 -13.41 -0.16 16.53
N VAL A 9 -14.20 0.16 17.56
CA VAL A 9 -13.96 1.32 18.43
C VAL A 9 -12.61 1.17 19.14
N ALA A 10 -12.34 0.01 19.73
CA ALA A 10 -11.06 -0.25 20.41
C ALA A 10 -9.87 -0.09 19.45
N ALA A 11 -9.98 -0.62 18.21
CA ALA A 11 -8.93 -0.48 17.20
C ALA A 11 -8.73 0.98 16.77
N LEU A 12 -9.81 1.73 16.48
CA LEU A 12 -9.74 3.13 16.08
C LEU A 12 -9.16 4.00 17.21
N VAL A 13 -9.69 3.87 18.42
CA VAL A 13 -9.20 4.64 19.59
C VAL A 13 -7.75 4.28 19.89
N GLY A 14 -7.42 2.99 19.93
CA GLY A 14 -6.05 2.53 20.18
C GLY A 14 -5.06 3.02 19.14
N VAL A 15 -5.40 2.99 17.84
CA VAL A 15 -4.55 3.53 16.78
C VAL A 15 -4.42 5.04 16.87
N VAL A 16 -5.51 5.78 17.14
CA VAL A 16 -5.46 7.24 17.30
C VAL A 16 -4.56 7.63 18.45
N ILE A 17 -4.74 7.02 19.64
CA ILE A 17 -3.88 7.28 20.81
C ILE A 17 -2.42 6.93 20.46
N PHE A 18 -2.18 5.77 19.86
CA PHE A 18 -0.83 5.37 19.47
C PHE A 18 -0.19 6.37 18.50
N VAL A 19 -0.90 6.80 17.47
CA VAL A 19 -0.39 7.78 16.49
C VAL A 19 -0.09 9.13 17.15
N LEU A 20 -0.98 9.61 18.01
CA LEU A 20 -0.77 10.89 18.71
C LEU A 20 0.46 10.87 19.61
N LEU A 21 0.79 9.72 20.22
CA LEU A 21 1.95 9.57 21.08
C LEU A 21 3.23 9.23 20.31
N ALA A 22 3.13 8.29 19.37
CA ALA A 22 4.30 7.74 18.69
C ALA A 22 4.78 8.58 17.51
N ALA A 23 3.86 9.22 16.74
CA ALA A 23 4.25 9.99 15.57
C ALA A 23 5.13 11.20 15.89
N PRO A 24 4.85 12.03 16.93
CA PRO A 24 5.77 13.12 17.29
C PRO A 24 7.16 12.62 17.66
N VAL A 25 7.24 11.52 18.43
CA VAL A 25 8.52 10.92 18.83
C VAL A 25 9.30 10.42 17.60
N GLY A 26 8.63 9.70 16.71
CA GLY A 26 9.25 9.22 15.46
C GLY A 26 9.68 10.36 14.53
N LEU A 27 8.90 11.44 14.45
CA LEU A 27 9.23 12.62 13.64
C LEU A 27 10.45 13.36 14.20
N VAL A 28 10.45 13.67 15.52
CA VAL A 28 11.58 14.32 16.19
C VAL A 28 12.85 13.49 15.98
N TRP A 29 12.78 12.18 16.21
CA TRP A 29 13.92 11.29 15.96
C TRP A 29 14.40 11.37 14.50
N THR A 30 13.48 11.34 13.55
CA THR A 30 13.82 11.38 12.11
C THR A 30 14.49 12.71 11.73
N VAL A 31 13.96 13.84 12.25
CA VAL A 31 14.54 15.16 12.00
C VAL A 31 15.94 15.30 12.61
N LEU A 32 16.12 14.84 13.86
CA LEU A 32 17.41 14.95 14.56
C LEU A 32 18.49 14.04 13.99
N THR A 33 18.11 12.84 13.50
CA THR A 33 19.09 11.82 13.08
C THR A 33 19.19 11.64 11.57
N GLY A 34 18.25 12.17 10.78
CA GLY A 34 18.09 11.88 9.36
C GLY A 34 17.70 10.43 9.06
N ARG A 35 17.33 9.62 10.08
CA ARG A 35 17.08 8.18 9.94
C ARG A 35 15.60 7.83 10.14
N PRO A 36 14.82 7.63 9.08
CA PRO A 36 13.37 7.36 9.18
C PRO A 36 13.03 5.93 9.66
N ARG A 37 14.01 5.04 9.82
CA ARG A 37 13.79 3.63 10.18
C ARG A 37 12.96 3.46 11.45
N PHE A 38 13.16 4.32 12.45
CA PHE A 38 12.39 4.29 13.69
C PHE A 38 10.93 4.71 13.46
N LEU A 39 10.69 5.71 12.62
CA LEU A 39 9.34 6.12 12.23
C LEU A 39 8.59 4.97 11.51
N TYR A 40 9.27 4.25 10.62
CA TYR A 40 8.72 3.07 9.96
C TYR A 40 8.42 1.92 10.92
N PHE A 41 9.30 1.69 11.90
CA PHE A 41 9.05 0.71 12.96
C PHE A 41 7.78 1.05 13.75
N LEU A 42 7.63 2.31 14.18
CA LEU A 42 6.43 2.79 14.87
C LEU A 42 5.18 2.65 13.99
N GLY A 43 5.26 2.98 12.71
CA GLY A 43 4.17 2.77 11.75
C GLY A 43 3.74 1.30 11.67
N GLY A 44 4.69 0.39 11.53
CA GLY A 44 4.43 -1.05 11.53
C GLY A 44 3.83 -1.56 12.84
N LEU A 45 4.32 -1.06 13.97
CA LEU A 45 3.79 -1.39 15.30
C LEU A 45 2.35 -0.89 15.48
N GLY A 46 2.05 0.33 15.05
CA GLY A 46 0.68 0.88 15.08
C GLY A 46 -0.31 0.06 14.26
N ILE A 47 0.10 -0.40 13.06
CA ILE A 47 -0.70 -1.31 12.24
C ILE A 47 -0.93 -2.65 12.97
N ALA A 48 0.12 -3.24 13.55
CA ALA A 48 0.02 -4.49 14.28
C ALA A 48 -0.93 -4.40 15.48
N ILE A 49 -0.86 -3.30 16.26
CA ILE A 49 -1.77 -3.01 17.37
C ILE A 49 -3.21 -2.90 16.85
N GLY A 50 -3.45 -2.08 15.82
CA GLY A 50 -4.78 -1.90 15.24
C GLY A 50 -5.39 -3.21 14.74
N PHE A 51 -4.61 -4.01 14.03
CA PHE A 51 -5.05 -5.32 13.53
C PHE A 51 -5.35 -6.30 14.68
N ARG A 52 -4.50 -6.35 15.69
CA ARG A 52 -4.73 -7.21 16.86
C ARG A 52 -6.02 -6.83 17.61
N LEU A 53 -6.25 -5.54 17.85
CA LEU A 53 -7.47 -5.05 18.51
C LEU A 53 -8.72 -5.34 17.67
N ALA A 54 -8.62 -5.22 16.34
CA ALA A 54 -9.70 -5.54 15.42
C ALA A 54 -9.92 -7.06 15.22
N GLY A 55 -9.01 -7.90 15.70
CA GLY A 55 -9.05 -9.37 15.48
C GLY A 55 -8.61 -9.77 14.07
N ILE A 56 -7.81 -8.93 13.41
CA ILE A 56 -7.24 -9.21 12.08
C ILE A 56 -5.94 -9.99 12.23
N ARG A 57 -5.78 -11.04 11.44
CA ARG A 57 -4.52 -11.75 11.22
C ARG A 57 -4.02 -11.46 9.82
N VAL A 58 -2.71 -11.29 9.67
CA VAL A 58 -2.08 -11.11 8.35
C VAL A 58 -1.22 -12.33 8.06
N GLU A 59 -1.55 -13.06 7.01
CA GLU A 59 -0.72 -14.12 6.44
C GLU A 59 0.04 -13.58 5.24
N ILE A 60 1.31 -13.93 5.14
CA ILE A 60 2.18 -13.48 4.05
C ILE A 60 2.67 -14.71 3.29
N ARG A 61 2.46 -14.73 1.98
CA ARG A 61 2.84 -15.84 1.09
C ARG A 61 3.71 -15.32 -0.06
N GLY A 62 4.57 -16.19 -0.62
CA GLY A 62 5.40 -15.85 -1.77
C GLY A 62 6.50 -14.83 -1.43
N GLN A 63 7.01 -14.77 -0.21
CA GLN A 63 8.02 -13.79 0.22
C GLN A 63 9.32 -13.91 -0.59
N GLU A 64 9.62 -15.06 -1.16
CA GLU A 64 10.73 -15.31 -2.08
C GLU A 64 10.66 -14.47 -3.37
N HIS A 65 9.48 -13.98 -3.71
CA HIS A 65 9.25 -13.10 -4.86
C HIS A 65 9.46 -11.62 -4.55
N MET A 66 9.62 -11.25 -3.27
CA MET A 66 9.91 -9.86 -2.89
C MET A 66 11.25 -9.40 -3.49
N ARG A 67 11.27 -8.17 -3.96
CA ARG A 67 12.46 -7.52 -4.54
C ARG A 67 12.59 -6.11 -3.97
N PRO A 68 13.81 -5.65 -3.64
CA PRO A 68 14.05 -4.23 -3.39
C PRO A 68 13.85 -3.43 -4.68
N ALA A 69 13.66 -2.13 -4.56
CA ALA A 69 13.49 -1.21 -5.69
C ALA A 69 12.44 -1.69 -6.71
N ALA A 70 11.27 -2.08 -6.23
CA ALA A 70 10.20 -2.65 -7.05
C ALA A 70 8.86 -1.90 -6.87
N VAL A 71 7.99 -2.02 -7.85
CA VAL A 71 6.59 -1.59 -7.75
C VAL A 71 5.75 -2.77 -7.30
N TYR A 72 5.18 -2.69 -6.10
CA TYR A 72 4.24 -3.66 -5.55
C TYR A 72 2.82 -3.28 -5.97
N ALA A 73 2.29 -3.93 -6.99
CA ALA A 73 0.96 -3.67 -7.54
C ALA A 73 -0.08 -4.58 -6.89
N ALA A 74 -0.96 -4.02 -6.06
CA ALA A 74 -1.96 -4.77 -5.30
C ALA A 74 -3.40 -4.46 -5.78
N ASN A 75 -4.31 -5.44 -5.68
CA ASN A 75 -5.75 -5.21 -5.85
C ASN A 75 -6.33 -4.36 -4.70
N HIS A 76 -7.49 -3.75 -4.91
CA HIS A 76 -8.07 -2.80 -3.95
C HIS A 76 -9.60 -2.93 -3.79
N ALA A 77 -10.04 -3.53 -2.70
CA ALA A 77 -11.46 -3.69 -2.34
C ALA A 77 -11.78 -3.20 -0.91
N SER A 78 -10.75 -2.97 -0.07
CA SER A 78 -10.91 -2.58 1.33
C SER A 78 -9.92 -1.49 1.75
N ASN A 79 -10.28 -0.70 2.77
CA ASN A 79 -9.35 0.23 3.43
C ASN A 79 -8.26 -0.49 4.25
N LEU A 80 -8.41 -1.79 4.51
CA LEU A 80 -7.43 -2.58 5.28
C LEU A 80 -6.28 -3.12 4.43
N GLU A 81 -6.39 -3.09 3.10
CA GLU A 81 -5.32 -3.56 2.20
C GLU A 81 -4.07 -2.68 2.25
N PRO A 82 -4.15 -1.35 2.18
CA PRO A 82 -2.94 -0.52 2.25
C PRO A 82 -2.10 -0.78 3.51
N PRO A 83 -2.66 -0.76 4.73
CA PRO A 83 -1.87 -1.08 5.91
C PRO A 83 -1.41 -2.56 5.94
N ALA A 84 -2.18 -3.51 5.40
CA ALA A 84 -1.77 -4.92 5.36
C ALA A 84 -0.57 -5.13 4.44
N VAL A 85 -0.59 -4.56 3.23
CA VAL A 85 0.55 -4.63 2.28
C VAL A 85 1.76 -3.90 2.82
N PHE A 86 1.58 -2.71 3.41
CA PHE A 86 2.68 -1.97 4.04
C PHE A 86 3.34 -2.78 5.17
N TYR A 87 2.53 -3.38 6.05
CA TYR A 87 3.02 -4.25 7.12
C TYR A 87 3.72 -5.50 6.59
N ALA A 88 3.20 -6.10 5.52
CA ALA A 88 3.80 -7.28 4.90
C ALA A 88 5.20 -6.99 4.30
N LEU A 89 5.45 -5.74 3.88
CA LEU A 89 6.74 -5.27 3.34
C LEU A 89 7.72 -4.75 4.41
N ARG A 90 7.47 -5.00 5.70
CA ARG A 90 8.29 -4.46 6.81
C ARG A 90 9.78 -4.84 6.75
N SER A 91 10.14 -5.95 6.10
CA SER A 91 11.53 -6.35 5.90
C SER A 91 12.30 -5.39 4.98
N LEU A 92 11.60 -4.61 4.16
CA LEU A 92 12.18 -3.61 3.25
C LEU A 92 12.23 -2.20 3.88
N PHE A 93 11.80 -2.01 5.13
CA PHE A 93 11.83 -0.70 5.78
C PHE A 93 13.26 -0.20 6.00
N PRO A 94 13.53 1.07 5.76
CA PRO A 94 12.66 2.19 5.43
C PRO A 94 12.51 2.49 3.92
N HIS A 95 12.79 1.54 3.04
CA HIS A 95 12.84 1.76 1.59
C HIS A 95 11.49 1.48 0.89
N VAL A 96 10.36 1.58 1.62
CA VAL A 96 9.01 1.41 1.08
C VAL A 96 8.28 2.74 1.12
N ALA A 97 7.69 3.15 0.00
CA ALA A 97 6.84 4.33 -0.10
C ALA A 97 5.46 3.98 -0.67
N VAL A 98 4.53 4.90 -0.55
CA VAL A 98 3.15 4.74 -1.03
C VAL A 98 2.78 5.94 -1.90
N LEU A 99 2.11 5.68 -3.03
CA LEU A 99 1.39 6.73 -3.74
C LEU A 99 0.04 6.93 -3.05
N TYR A 100 -0.14 8.04 -2.36
CA TYR A 100 -1.34 8.30 -1.59
C TYR A 100 -2.20 9.41 -2.19
N LYS A 101 -3.48 9.45 -1.83
CA LYS A 101 -4.42 10.45 -2.30
C LYS A 101 -4.06 11.84 -1.78
N ALA A 102 -3.90 12.83 -2.67
CA ALA A 102 -3.44 14.17 -2.32
C ALA A 102 -4.30 14.88 -1.26
N GLU A 103 -5.61 14.57 -1.19
CA GLU A 103 -6.52 15.15 -0.19
C GLU A 103 -6.17 14.79 1.26
N LEU A 104 -5.39 13.72 1.49
CA LEU A 104 -4.89 13.39 2.83
C LEU A 104 -3.89 14.41 3.35
N ARG A 105 -3.35 15.29 2.49
CA ARG A 105 -2.49 16.42 2.90
C ARG A 105 -3.24 17.49 3.75
N LYS A 106 -4.55 17.38 3.85
CA LYS A 106 -5.35 18.23 4.76
C LYS A 106 -5.18 17.87 6.24
N LEU A 107 -4.53 16.74 6.54
CA LEU A 107 -4.28 16.27 7.92
C LEU A 107 -2.82 16.54 8.29
N PRO A 108 -2.50 17.61 9.07
CA PRO A 108 -1.12 18.10 9.26
C PRO A 108 -0.16 17.04 9.79
N LEU A 109 -0.54 16.33 10.86
CA LEU A 109 0.32 15.31 11.47
C LEU A 109 0.63 14.18 10.47
N LEU A 110 -0.37 13.77 9.67
CA LEU A 110 -0.21 12.72 8.67
C LEU A 110 0.72 13.16 7.55
N VAL A 111 0.62 14.43 7.13
CA VAL A 111 1.51 15.01 6.10
C VAL A 111 2.97 14.95 6.54
N TRP A 112 3.26 15.37 7.76
CA TRP A 112 4.63 15.36 8.28
C TRP A 112 5.22 13.95 8.33
N VAL A 113 4.41 12.96 8.75
CA VAL A 113 4.82 11.54 8.75
C VAL A 113 5.07 11.05 7.33
N PHE A 114 4.18 11.36 6.39
CA PHE A 114 4.28 10.90 4.99
C PHE A 114 5.47 11.55 4.27
N ASP A 115 5.68 12.85 4.47
CA ASP A 115 6.82 13.56 3.88
C ASP A 115 8.14 13.04 4.46
N ALA A 116 8.23 12.82 5.79
CA ALA A 116 9.40 12.22 6.44
C ALA A 116 9.67 10.77 5.96
N ALA A 117 8.63 10.01 5.62
CA ALA A 117 8.75 8.68 5.02
C ALA A 117 9.04 8.73 3.51
N GLY A 118 8.93 9.89 2.86
CA GLY A 118 9.11 10.04 1.43
C GLY A 118 7.98 9.43 0.61
N PHE A 119 6.75 9.45 1.14
CA PHE A 119 5.55 9.07 0.40
C PHE A 119 5.18 10.16 -0.59
N VAL A 120 4.57 9.79 -1.72
CA VAL A 120 4.29 10.73 -2.81
C VAL A 120 2.79 10.96 -2.94
N PRO A 121 2.31 12.22 -2.79
CA PRO A 121 0.91 12.55 -3.02
C PRO A 121 0.58 12.49 -4.51
N LEU A 122 -0.55 11.88 -4.85
CA LEU A 122 -1.04 11.72 -6.20
C LEU A 122 -2.43 12.36 -6.35
N GLU A 123 -2.54 13.33 -7.25
CA GLU A 123 -3.82 13.87 -7.69
C GLU A 123 -4.45 12.93 -8.70
N ARG A 124 -5.55 12.26 -8.31
CA ARG A 124 -6.16 11.18 -9.13
C ARG A 124 -7.20 11.69 -10.12
N SER A 125 -7.70 12.89 -9.90
CA SER A 125 -8.75 13.51 -10.73
C SER A 125 -8.22 14.20 -11.97
N ASN A 126 -6.94 14.59 -11.97
CA ASN A 126 -6.32 15.33 -13.07
C ASN A 126 -5.04 14.62 -13.56
N PRO A 127 -5.07 13.99 -14.77
CA PRO A 127 -3.90 13.32 -15.33
C PRO A 127 -2.68 14.22 -15.51
N GLY A 128 -2.87 15.51 -15.87
CA GLY A 128 -1.79 16.47 -16.04
C GLY A 128 -1.07 16.79 -14.73
N GLN A 129 -1.79 16.81 -13.61
CA GLN A 129 -1.22 17.01 -12.28
C GLN A 129 -0.62 15.72 -11.68
N SER A 130 -0.99 14.56 -12.23
CA SER A 130 -0.45 13.27 -11.80
C SER A 130 0.97 13.00 -12.32
N LEU A 131 1.32 13.50 -13.50
CA LEU A 131 2.59 13.20 -14.17
C LEU A 131 3.83 13.64 -13.35
N PRO A 132 3.89 14.86 -12.76
CA PRO A 132 5.01 15.23 -11.91
C PRO A 132 5.18 14.32 -10.68
N ALA A 133 4.07 13.81 -10.11
CA ALA A 133 4.12 12.88 -9.00
C ALA A 133 4.67 11.50 -9.44
N VAL A 134 4.25 11.02 -10.62
CA VAL A 134 4.75 9.78 -11.22
C VAL A 134 6.25 9.87 -11.50
N ASN A 135 6.72 11.00 -12.05
CA ASN A 135 8.14 11.22 -12.34
C ASN A 135 8.99 11.22 -11.05
N ARG A 136 8.58 11.97 -10.02
CA ARG A 136 9.26 11.93 -8.70
C ARG A 136 9.29 10.54 -8.09
N ALA A 137 8.21 9.77 -8.24
CA ALA A 137 8.16 8.40 -7.76
C ALA A 137 9.09 7.48 -8.57
N ALA A 138 9.20 7.67 -9.88
CA ALA A 138 10.13 6.93 -10.73
C ALA A 138 11.59 7.22 -10.37
N GLU A 139 11.95 8.49 -10.12
CA GLU A 139 13.28 8.88 -9.64
C GLU A 139 13.60 8.21 -8.30
N ALA A 140 12.67 8.25 -7.33
CA ALA A 140 12.85 7.63 -6.04
C ALA A 140 12.95 6.09 -6.13
N LEU A 141 12.21 5.47 -7.08
CA LEU A 141 12.26 4.04 -7.36
C LEU A 141 13.64 3.66 -7.95
N ALA A 142 14.14 4.43 -8.92
CA ALA A 142 15.49 4.26 -9.49
C ALA A 142 16.58 4.45 -8.43
N ALA A 143 16.34 5.31 -7.42
CA ALA A 143 17.22 5.52 -6.26
C ALA A 143 17.10 4.42 -5.17
N GLY A 144 16.38 3.32 -5.43
CA GLY A 144 16.31 2.15 -4.54
C GLY A 144 15.07 2.09 -3.63
N LYS A 145 14.12 3.01 -3.72
CA LYS A 145 12.84 2.87 -3.01
C LYS A 145 11.91 1.88 -3.71
N SER A 146 11.10 1.17 -2.94
CA SER A 146 9.98 0.37 -3.45
C SER A 146 8.68 1.15 -3.28
N PHE A 147 7.72 0.96 -4.17
CA PHE A 147 6.43 1.63 -4.10
C PHE A 147 5.26 0.67 -4.05
N ILE A 148 4.35 0.88 -3.10
CA ILE A 148 3.04 0.22 -3.09
C ILE A 148 2.10 1.05 -3.97
N VAL A 149 1.48 0.39 -4.94
CA VAL A 149 0.47 1.00 -5.81
C VAL A 149 -0.79 0.14 -5.85
N PHE A 150 -1.94 0.79 -5.93
CA PHE A 150 -3.23 0.16 -6.17
C PHE A 150 -3.70 0.61 -7.55
N PRO A 151 -3.37 -0.16 -8.62
CA PRO A 151 -3.54 0.30 -10.00
C PRO A 151 -5.01 0.51 -10.40
N GLU A 152 -5.96 -0.07 -9.69
CA GLU A 152 -7.39 0.19 -9.87
C GLU A 152 -7.76 1.67 -9.60
N GLY A 153 -6.97 2.38 -8.77
CA GLY A 153 -7.16 3.79 -8.43
C GLY A 153 -8.39 4.08 -7.56
N THR A 154 -9.23 3.10 -7.33
CA THR A 154 -10.38 3.15 -6.40
C THR A 154 -10.67 1.75 -5.88
N ARG A 155 -11.39 1.64 -4.76
CA ARG A 155 -11.78 0.34 -4.21
C ARG A 155 -12.91 -0.28 -5.02
N SER A 156 -12.80 -1.56 -5.34
CA SER A 156 -13.88 -2.37 -5.91
C SER A 156 -15.09 -2.43 -4.95
N LYS A 157 -16.29 -2.39 -5.46
CA LYS A 157 -17.54 -2.57 -4.68
C LYS A 157 -17.91 -4.05 -4.56
N THR A 158 -17.67 -4.82 -5.61
CA THR A 158 -18.00 -6.25 -5.71
C THR A 158 -16.92 -7.16 -5.16
N GLY A 159 -15.66 -6.72 -5.17
CA GLY A 159 -14.47 -7.53 -4.91
C GLY A 159 -13.76 -7.98 -6.18
N GLU A 160 -14.40 -7.82 -7.35
CA GLU A 160 -13.77 -8.11 -8.64
C GLU A 160 -12.70 -7.08 -8.98
N LEU A 161 -11.68 -7.51 -9.72
CA LEU A 161 -10.63 -6.62 -10.18
C LEU A 161 -11.16 -5.60 -11.19
N LEU A 162 -11.02 -4.33 -10.85
CA LEU A 162 -11.29 -3.23 -11.77
C LEU A 162 -10.19 -3.10 -12.84
N PRO A 163 -10.45 -2.35 -13.93
CA PRO A 163 -9.41 -2.00 -14.90
C PRO A 163 -8.24 -1.26 -14.24
N PHE A 164 -7.01 -1.61 -14.64
CA PHE A 164 -5.81 -1.02 -14.09
C PHE A 164 -5.44 0.29 -14.79
N LYS A 165 -5.12 1.30 -14.01
CA LYS A 165 -4.62 2.60 -14.48
C LYS A 165 -3.12 2.52 -14.79
N LYS A 166 -2.70 3.33 -15.75
CA LYS A 166 -1.37 3.28 -16.35
C LYS A 166 -0.24 3.83 -15.46
N GLY A 167 -0.54 4.73 -14.50
CA GLY A 167 0.47 5.51 -13.78
C GLY A 167 1.55 4.70 -13.06
N GLY A 168 1.20 3.64 -12.33
CA GLY A 168 2.17 2.77 -11.67
C GLY A 168 3.06 2.00 -12.64
N PHE A 169 2.55 1.65 -13.83
CA PHE A 169 3.31 0.97 -14.87
C PHE A 169 4.25 1.94 -15.60
N VAL A 170 3.80 3.17 -15.87
CA VAL A 170 4.66 4.24 -16.39
C VAL A 170 5.84 4.49 -15.47
N MET A 171 5.60 4.60 -14.16
CA MET A 171 6.65 4.75 -13.14
C MET A 171 7.65 3.59 -13.20
N ALA A 172 7.18 2.35 -13.27
CA ALA A 172 8.04 1.16 -13.33
C ALA A 172 8.89 1.12 -14.60
N ILE A 173 8.31 1.42 -15.76
CA ILE A 173 9.01 1.49 -17.05
C ILE A 173 10.06 2.60 -17.05
N GLN A 174 9.73 3.80 -16.57
CA GLN A 174 10.69 4.91 -16.46
C GLN A 174 11.90 4.58 -15.58
N ALA A 175 11.66 3.88 -14.47
CA ALA A 175 12.71 3.46 -13.56
C ALA A 175 13.39 2.14 -13.95
N GLN A 176 12.92 1.45 -15.01
CA GLN A 176 13.34 0.09 -15.39
C GLN A 176 13.29 -0.90 -14.19
N ALA A 177 12.33 -0.70 -13.30
CA ALA A 177 12.20 -1.43 -12.05
C ALA A 177 11.13 -2.52 -12.14
N PRO A 178 11.35 -3.71 -11.57
CA PRO A 178 10.40 -4.82 -11.66
C PRO A 178 9.06 -4.47 -10.98
N ILE A 179 7.99 -5.08 -11.49
CA ILE A 179 6.67 -5.02 -10.86
C ILE A 179 6.41 -6.35 -10.17
N VAL A 180 6.16 -6.32 -8.86
CA VAL A 180 5.74 -7.49 -8.08
C VAL A 180 4.22 -7.44 -7.95
N PRO A 181 3.47 -8.36 -8.58
CA PRO A 181 2.03 -8.45 -8.39
C PRO A 181 1.72 -8.94 -6.98
N VAL A 182 0.73 -8.34 -6.32
CA VAL A 182 0.34 -8.67 -4.96
C VAL A 182 -1.16 -8.95 -4.93
N ALA A 183 -1.53 -10.18 -4.63
CA ALA A 183 -2.93 -10.55 -4.40
C ALA A 183 -3.26 -10.39 -2.92
N VAL A 184 -4.29 -9.59 -2.60
CA VAL A 184 -4.77 -9.40 -1.23
C VAL A 184 -6.19 -9.93 -1.14
N SER A 185 -6.39 -10.95 -0.31
CA SER A 185 -7.69 -11.54 -0.05
C SER A 185 -8.09 -11.43 1.42
N GLY A 186 -9.38 -11.62 1.75
CA GLY A 186 -9.92 -11.53 3.11
C GLY A 186 -10.18 -10.10 3.61
N ALA A 187 -9.51 -9.09 3.08
CA ALA A 187 -9.66 -7.70 3.53
C ALA A 187 -11.08 -7.14 3.34
N ARG A 188 -11.77 -7.52 2.25
CA ARG A 188 -13.15 -7.13 2.00
C ARG A 188 -14.13 -7.77 2.98
N ALA A 189 -13.89 -9.02 3.40
CA ALA A 189 -14.69 -9.69 4.42
C ALA A 189 -14.51 -8.99 5.78
N ALA A 190 -13.29 -8.55 6.10
CA ALA A 190 -13.02 -7.78 7.31
C ALA A 190 -13.67 -6.40 7.29
N MET A 191 -13.63 -5.67 6.17
CA MET A 191 -14.18 -4.31 6.06
C MET A 191 -14.61 -4.02 4.62
N ARG A 192 -15.91 -4.03 4.36
CA ARG A 192 -16.48 -3.71 3.05
C ARG A 192 -16.36 -2.22 2.74
N ARG A 193 -16.30 -1.87 1.45
CA ARG A 193 -16.34 -0.48 1.01
C ARG A 193 -17.64 0.19 1.50
N GLY A 194 -17.48 1.33 2.18
CA GLY A 194 -18.60 2.09 2.77
C GLY A 194 -18.96 1.67 4.20
N SER A 195 -18.42 0.55 4.71
CA SER A 195 -18.55 0.18 6.11
C SER A 195 -17.46 0.84 6.95
N VAL A 196 -17.81 1.17 8.19
CA VAL A 196 -16.85 1.54 9.24
C VAL A 196 -16.57 0.38 10.20
N LEU A 197 -17.41 -0.68 10.16
CA LEU A 197 -17.27 -1.83 11.01
C LEU A 197 -16.18 -2.78 10.50
N ILE A 198 -15.31 -3.21 11.41
CA ILE A 198 -14.27 -4.18 11.14
C ILE A 198 -14.65 -5.50 11.81
N TRP A 199 -14.65 -6.56 11.00
CA TRP A 199 -14.89 -7.91 11.43
C TRP A 199 -13.59 -8.68 11.55
N PRO A 200 -13.44 -9.56 12.55
CA PRO A 200 -12.29 -10.45 12.62
C PRO A 200 -12.15 -11.27 11.34
N ALA A 201 -10.95 -11.28 10.78
CA ALA A 201 -10.67 -12.04 9.56
C ALA A 201 -9.16 -12.28 9.41
N THR A 202 -8.81 -13.22 8.54
CA THR A 202 -7.44 -13.37 8.05
C THR A 202 -7.30 -12.64 6.71
N ILE A 203 -6.36 -11.71 6.64
CA ILE A 203 -5.96 -11.03 5.39
C ILE A 203 -4.72 -11.76 4.88
N VAL A 204 -4.82 -12.34 3.70
CA VAL A 204 -3.69 -12.99 3.03
C VAL A 204 -3.10 -11.99 2.04
N VAL A 205 -1.79 -11.72 2.17
CA VAL A 205 -0.99 -10.93 1.23
C VAL A 205 -0.06 -11.89 0.52
N GLU A 206 -0.30 -12.12 -0.77
CA GLU A 206 0.46 -13.08 -1.57
C GLU A 206 1.19 -12.38 -2.69
N TYR A 207 2.54 -12.56 -2.71
CA TYR A 207 3.40 -12.03 -3.76
C TYR A 207 3.52 -13.05 -4.89
N ALA A 208 3.35 -12.59 -6.13
CA ALA A 208 3.62 -13.38 -7.33
C ALA A 208 5.04 -13.11 -7.85
N PRO A 209 5.57 -13.96 -8.73
CA PRO A 209 6.83 -13.71 -9.42
C PRO A 209 6.87 -12.31 -10.04
N ALA A 210 8.01 -11.64 -9.88
CA ALA A 210 8.20 -10.29 -10.38
C ALA A 210 8.16 -10.27 -11.92
N VAL A 211 7.44 -9.30 -12.48
CA VAL A 211 7.42 -9.01 -13.91
C VAL A 211 8.51 -8.01 -14.22
N SER A 212 9.45 -8.37 -15.11
CA SER A 212 10.54 -7.49 -15.52
C SER A 212 10.04 -6.35 -16.39
N THR A 213 10.61 -5.16 -16.21
CA THR A 213 10.44 -4.01 -17.10
C THR A 213 11.75 -3.63 -17.79
N ALA A 214 12.80 -4.43 -17.60
CA ALA A 214 14.10 -4.19 -18.22
C ALA A 214 14.00 -4.18 -19.74
N GLY A 215 14.42 -3.08 -20.37
CA GLY A 215 14.30 -2.86 -21.80
C GLY A 215 12.90 -2.52 -22.32
N CYS A 216 11.88 -2.55 -21.45
CA CYS A 216 10.51 -2.18 -21.85
C CYS A 216 10.38 -0.69 -22.13
N THR A 217 9.62 -0.39 -23.17
CA THR A 217 9.21 0.96 -23.57
C THR A 217 7.72 1.17 -23.24
N PHE A 218 7.22 2.38 -23.46
CA PHE A 218 5.79 2.66 -23.23
C PHE A 218 4.85 1.94 -24.19
N THR A 219 5.34 1.40 -25.30
CA THR A 219 4.56 0.60 -26.26
C THR A 219 4.15 -0.76 -25.68
N GLU A 220 4.97 -1.33 -24.78
CA GLU A 220 4.72 -2.64 -24.16
C GLU A 220 3.88 -2.53 -22.88
N ARG A 221 3.61 -1.31 -22.41
CA ARG A 221 2.89 -1.04 -21.17
C ARG A 221 1.58 -1.81 -21.01
N ASP A 222 0.76 -1.88 -22.05
CA ASP A 222 -0.56 -2.52 -21.97
C ASP A 222 -0.41 -4.06 -21.89
N GLY A 223 0.67 -4.63 -22.40
CA GLY A 223 1.08 -6.02 -22.17
C GLY A 223 1.46 -6.29 -20.73
N LEU A 224 2.29 -5.42 -20.13
CA LEU A 224 2.66 -5.49 -18.72
C LEU A 224 1.45 -5.39 -17.80
N ILE A 225 0.50 -4.49 -18.11
CA ILE A 225 -0.75 -4.34 -17.35
C ILE A 225 -1.52 -5.66 -17.34
N ARG A 226 -1.69 -6.30 -18.50
CA ARG A 226 -2.40 -7.59 -18.59
C ARG A 226 -1.70 -8.66 -17.80
N GLN A 227 -0.39 -8.83 -17.96
CA GLN A 227 0.40 -9.83 -17.24
C GLN A 227 0.31 -9.69 -15.72
N VAL A 228 0.46 -8.47 -15.21
CA VAL A 228 0.34 -8.19 -13.76
C VAL A 228 -1.08 -8.45 -13.27
N ARG A 229 -2.10 -8.05 -14.04
CA ARG A 229 -3.50 -8.28 -13.69
C ARG A 229 -3.84 -9.76 -13.64
N GLU A 230 -3.38 -10.55 -14.58
CA GLU A 230 -3.56 -12.01 -14.65
C GLU A 230 -2.85 -12.70 -13.47
N ALA A 231 -1.63 -12.27 -13.14
CA ALA A 231 -0.89 -12.79 -12.00
C ALA A 231 -1.59 -12.54 -10.66
N ILE A 232 -2.28 -11.41 -10.51
CA ILE A 232 -3.11 -11.12 -9.34
C ILE A 232 -4.40 -11.96 -9.40
N ALA A 233 -5.10 -11.97 -10.53
CA ALA A 233 -6.38 -12.65 -10.69
C ALA A 233 -6.29 -14.16 -10.38
N SER A 234 -5.21 -14.81 -10.82
CA SER A 234 -4.98 -16.25 -10.61
C SER A 234 -4.76 -16.64 -9.14
N ARG A 235 -4.51 -15.67 -8.26
CA ARG A 235 -4.27 -15.88 -6.81
C ARG A 235 -5.41 -15.41 -5.92
N LEU A 236 -6.37 -14.68 -6.50
CA LEU A 236 -7.58 -14.31 -5.78
C LEU A 236 -8.56 -15.50 -5.73
N PRO A 237 -9.29 -15.68 -4.61
CA PRO A 237 -10.35 -16.66 -4.58
C PRO A 237 -11.42 -16.32 -5.62
N PRO A 238 -12.15 -17.34 -6.15
CA PRO A 238 -13.29 -17.10 -7.02
C PRO A 238 -14.25 -16.08 -6.38
N SER A 239 -14.78 -15.18 -7.20
CA SER A 239 -15.78 -14.21 -6.75
C SER A 239 -17.01 -14.96 -6.25
N ALA A 240 -17.36 -14.75 -4.97
CA ALA A 240 -18.59 -15.30 -4.39
C ALA A 240 -19.78 -14.37 -4.69
#